data_0c39a783362557cb0049c9a53bbb36da
#
_entry.id   0c39a783362557cb0049c9a53bbb36da
#
_cell.length_a   1.000
_cell.length_b   1.000
_cell.length_c   1.000
_cell.angle_alpha   90.00
_cell.angle_beta   90.00
_cell.angle_gamma   90.00
#
_symmetry.space_group_name_H-M   'P 1'
#
loop_
_entity.id
_entity.type
_entity.pdbx_description
1 polymer ?
#
loop_
_entity_poly.entity_id
_entity_poly.type
_entity_poly.pdbx_seq_one_letter_code
_entity_poly.pdbx_strand_id
1 'polypeptide(L)'
;MTSTSSPMVSVLRAKNTGYLLVTSLLGRLPGAMAALAIVQLVRSTDGDFGFAGLVTAVYVVAGAVGQPLLSRLIDRFGQIAVLTISGVLSFASFTGMALALQSAAGLSIALAAAAGVFTPPLEPALRALWPRLVLPGSQLKAAFSLDAGAQELIFIVGPLLTVAGIALFGPTGNLLFAGALGLVGALAFILNPAPRAAPRGRDAAGAGHPGVRSPILIPAIARVAGFTFGVGFPVGALTIVATASETARADAGLAGWILSVNAIGALVGATAVGIRPLRSVPARVLTLCGILLAVGYLPLAATGLPVWAYIVAAFVAGLMLPPTLGQVFERVSELSPTAALTEANGWVVSAMTLGVGAGTLLAGVIVGALGTGSLPLVVVGASALTAACAFFAFSRRSRIES
;
A
#
# COMPACT_ATOMS: atom_id res chain seq x y z
N MET A 1 -29.36 5.57 33.12
CA MET A 1 -28.28 4.68 32.75
C MET A 1 -28.10 4.77 31.24
N THR A 2 -27.29 5.72 30.77
CA THR A 2 -26.93 5.85 29.34
C THR A 2 -25.89 4.79 29.03
N SER A 3 -26.24 3.78 28.26
CA SER A 3 -25.28 2.79 27.77
C SER A 3 -24.27 3.55 26.89
N THR A 4 -23.08 3.76 27.42
CA THR A 4 -21.94 4.30 26.66
C THR A 4 -21.48 3.26 25.67
N SER A 5 -22.20 3.15 24.53
CA SER A 5 -21.70 2.36 23.39
C SER A 5 -20.34 2.91 23.01
N SER A 6 -19.36 2.03 22.80
CA SER A 6 -18.02 2.46 22.38
C SER A 6 -18.11 3.36 21.13
N PRO A 7 -17.25 4.38 20.97
CA PRO A 7 -17.28 5.27 19.81
C PRO A 7 -17.25 4.53 18.47
N MET A 8 -16.60 3.37 18.39
CA MET A 8 -16.58 2.50 17.21
C MET A 8 -17.96 1.93 16.88
N VAL A 9 -18.69 1.44 17.88
CA VAL A 9 -20.05 0.91 17.69
C VAL A 9 -20.99 2.02 17.24
N SER A 10 -20.84 3.23 17.80
CA SER A 10 -21.63 4.39 17.40
C SER A 10 -21.39 4.81 15.94
N VAL A 11 -20.15 4.71 15.44
CA VAL A 11 -19.81 4.94 14.02
C VAL A 11 -20.51 3.92 13.13
N LEU A 12 -20.43 2.62 13.44
CA LEU A 12 -21.05 1.57 12.62
C LEU A 12 -22.60 1.66 12.62
N ARG A 13 -23.20 2.20 13.67
CA ARG A 13 -24.65 2.45 13.75
C ARG A 13 -25.10 3.73 13.07
N ALA A 14 -24.19 4.65 12.77
CA ALA A 14 -24.54 5.87 12.05
C ALA A 14 -25.03 5.52 10.63
N LYS A 15 -26.01 6.31 10.14
CA LYS A 15 -26.67 6.05 8.85
C LYS A 15 -25.64 6.02 7.72
N ASN A 16 -25.69 4.96 6.90
CA ASN A 16 -24.85 4.76 5.72
C ASN A 16 -23.37 4.44 5.97
N THR A 17 -22.84 4.55 7.18
CA THR A 17 -21.40 4.40 7.45
C THR A 17 -20.91 2.97 7.20
N GLY A 18 -21.62 1.97 7.70
CA GLY A 18 -21.27 0.56 7.48
C GLY A 18 -21.30 0.19 5.99
N TYR A 19 -22.34 0.63 5.27
CA TYR A 19 -22.44 0.40 3.82
C TYR A 19 -21.29 1.02 3.04
N LEU A 20 -20.96 2.30 3.31
CA LEU A 20 -19.88 3.01 2.63
C LEU A 20 -18.52 2.40 2.96
N LEU A 21 -18.30 1.98 4.21
CA LEU A 21 -17.07 1.29 4.60
C LEU A 21 -16.91 -0.02 3.83
N VAL A 22 -17.93 -0.89 3.84
CA VAL A 22 -17.88 -2.20 3.17
C VAL A 22 -17.67 -2.05 1.66
N THR A 23 -18.41 -1.16 1.00
CA THR A 23 -18.28 -0.94 -0.45
C THR A 23 -16.95 -0.30 -0.83
N SER A 24 -16.42 0.61 0.01
CA SER A 24 -15.08 1.14 -0.15
C SER A 24 -14.01 0.05 -0.02
N LEU A 25 -14.11 -0.82 1.00
CA LEU A 25 -13.18 -1.92 1.20
C LEU A 25 -13.21 -2.90 0.02
N LEU A 26 -14.41 -3.26 -0.45
CA LEU A 26 -14.57 -4.13 -1.61
C LEU A 26 -13.85 -3.56 -2.84
N GLY A 27 -14.04 -2.26 -3.11
CA GLY A 27 -13.40 -1.61 -4.25
C GLY A 27 -11.91 -1.34 -4.09
N ARG A 28 -11.35 -1.48 -2.88
CA ARG A 28 -9.91 -1.36 -2.57
C ARG A 28 -9.18 -2.70 -2.63
N LEU A 29 -9.89 -3.83 -2.60
CA LEU A 29 -9.30 -5.18 -2.67
C LEU A 29 -8.34 -5.37 -3.86
N PRO A 30 -8.63 -4.86 -5.07
CA PRO A 30 -7.69 -4.98 -6.20
C PRO A 30 -6.29 -4.45 -5.87
N GLY A 31 -6.19 -3.39 -5.07
CA GLY A 31 -4.91 -2.82 -4.66
C GLY A 31 -4.01 -3.80 -3.87
N ALA A 32 -4.62 -4.70 -3.08
CA ALA A 32 -3.91 -5.72 -2.34
C ALA A 32 -3.73 -7.05 -3.11
N MET A 33 -4.60 -7.29 -4.12
CA MET A 33 -4.55 -8.49 -4.95
C MET A 33 -3.60 -8.35 -6.14
N ALA A 34 -3.56 -7.16 -6.77
CA ALA A 34 -3.00 -6.96 -8.09
C ALA A 34 -1.51 -7.32 -8.20
N ALA A 35 -0.70 -6.96 -7.22
CA ALA A 35 0.73 -7.25 -7.27
C ALA A 35 1.00 -8.76 -7.39
N LEU A 36 0.38 -9.57 -6.52
CA LEU A 36 0.49 -11.02 -6.59
C LEU A 36 -0.17 -11.59 -7.84
N ALA A 37 -1.38 -11.10 -8.21
CA ALA A 37 -2.12 -11.56 -9.37
C ALA A 37 -1.35 -11.35 -10.69
N ILE A 38 -0.70 -10.18 -10.85
CA ILE A 38 0.13 -9.85 -12.03
C ILE A 38 1.34 -10.78 -12.09
N VAL A 39 2.08 -10.95 -10.98
CA VAL A 39 3.25 -11.83 -10.95
C VAL A 39 2.85 -13.28 -11.31
N GLN A 40 1.79 -13.80 -10.70
CA GLN A 40 1.29 -15.16 -10.98
C GLN A 40 0.81 -15.32 -12.42
N LEU A 41 0.12 -14.32 -12.97
CA LEU A 41 -0.33 -14.35 -14.36
C LEU A 41 0.85 -14.36 -15.35
N VAL A 42 1.86 -13.48 -15.13
CA VAL A 42 3.07 -13.47 -15.98
C VAL A 42 3.79 -14.82 -15.91
N ARG A 43 3.92 -15.39 -14.71
CA ARG A 43 4.57 -16.69 -14.51
C ARG A 43 3.80 -17.85 -15.16
N SER A 44 2.49 -17.78 -15.19
CA SER A 44 1.65 -18.82 -15.86
C SER A 44 1.72 -18.79 -17.38
N THR A 45 2.28 -17.73 -17.95
CA THR A 45 2.49 -17.57 -19.40
C THR A 45 3.96 -17.72 -19.81
N ASP A 46 4.74 -18.46 -19.02
CA ASP A 46 6.19 -18.68 -19.21
C ASP A 46 7.05 -17.39 -19.15
N GLY A 47 6.46 -16.28 -18.70
CA GLY A 47 7.18 -15.03 -18.46
C GLY A 47 8.18 -15.18 -17.30
N ASP A 48 9.32 -14.49 -17.40
CA ASP A 48 10.33 -14.49 -16.35
C ASP A 48 9.95 -13.55 -15.18
N PHE A 49 10.66 -13.68 -14.06
CA PHE A 49 10.43 -12.82 -12.89
C PHE A 49 10.82 -11.36 -13.14
N GLY A 50 11.75 -11.08 -14.06
CA GLY A 50 12.15 -9.72 -14.43
C GLY A 50 10.98 -8.99 -15.08
N PHE A 51 10.32 -9.62 -16.05
CA PHE A 51 9.12 -9.08 -16.69
C PHE A 51 7.95 -8.96 -15.70
N ALA A 52 7.73 -9.96 -14.85
CA ALA A 52 6.71 -9.92 -13.81
C ALA A 52 6.95 -8.73 -12.83
N GLY A 53 8.19 -8.54 -12.40
CA GLY A 53 8.59 -7.43 -11.55
C GLY A 53 8.40 -6.07 -12.23
N LEU A 54 8.75 -5.96 -13.52
CA LEU A 54 8.56 -4.75 -14.30
C LEU A 54 7.07 -4.36 -14.41
N VAL A 55 6.22 -5.28 -14.84
CA VAL A 55 4.78 -5.02 -15.01
C VAL A 55 4.14 -4.63 -13.68
N THR A 56 4.49 -5.34 -12.60
CA THR A 56 3.99 -5.03 -11.25
C THR A 56 4.49 -3.68 -10.75
N ALA A 57 5.77 -3.36 -10.94
CA ALA A 57 6.34 -2.08 -10.54
C ALA A 57 5.68 -0.92 -11.29
N VAL A 58 5.44 -1.06 -12.59
CA VAL A 58 4.73 -0.06 -13.40
C VAL A 58 3.32 0.16 -12.86
N TYR A 59 2.57 -0.89 -12.55
CA TYR A 59 1.24 -0.79 -11.93
C TYR A 59 1.29 0.01 -10.61
N VAL A 60 2.21 -0.34 -9.71
CA VAL A 60 2.34 0.28 -8.38
C VAL A 60 2.72 1.75 -8.49
N VAL A 61 3.74 2.07 -9.30
CA VAL A 61 4.21 3.46 -9.49
C VAL A 61 3.15 4.31 -10.18
N ALA A 62 2.48 3.75 -11.19
CA ALA A 62 1.38 4.43 -11.88
C ALA A 62 0.21 4.74 -10.93
N GLY A 63 -0.11 3.82 -10.01
CA GLY A 63 -1.09 4.05 -8.95
C GLY A 63 -0.71 5.19 -8.01
N ALA A 64 0.57 5.28 -7.63
CA ALA A 64 1.06 6.38 -6.79
C ALA A 64 0.86 7.76 -7.43
N VAL A 65 0.97 7.85 -8.75
CA VAL A 65 0.70 9.08 -9.51
C VAL A 65 -0.81 9.28 -9.71
N GLY A 66 -1.53 8.21 -10.01
CA GLY A 66 -2.97 8.23 -10.30
C GLY A 66 -3.82 8.68 -9.10
N GLN A 67 -3.53 8.19 -7.89
CA GLN A 67 -4.30 8.51 -6.69
C GLN A 67 -4.45 10.01 -6.40
N PRO A 68 -3.39 10.84 -6.36
CA PRO A 68 -3.54 12.28 -6.13
C PRO A 68 -4.20 12.98 -7.32
N LEU A 69 -3.97 12.53 -8.56
CA LEU A 69 -4.62 13.11 -9.73
C LEU A 69 -6.13 12.87 -9.71
N LEU A 70 -6.56 11.63 -9.49
CA LEU A 70 -7.98 11.28 -9.40
C LEU A 70 -8.66 11.95 -8.20
N SER A 71 -7.96 12.10 -7.07
CA SER A 71 -8.48 12.84 -5.91
C SER A 71 -8.74 14.31 -6.24
N ARG A 72 -7.84 14.98 -6.97
CA ARG A 72 -8.07 16.35 -7.46
C ARG A 72 -9.23 16.43 -8.46
N LEU A 73 -9.39 15.41 -9.31
CA LEU A 73 -10.55 15.33 -10.21
C LEU A 73 -11.86 15.13 -9.45
N ILE A 74 -11.85 14.37 -8.34
CA ILE A 74 -13.01 14.24 -7.43
C ILE A 74 -13.42 15.62 -6.89
N ASP A 75 -12.45 16.40 -6.42
CA ASP A 75 -12.72 17.74 -5.89
C ASP A 75 -13.33 18.65 -6.96
N ARG A 76 -12.91 18.50 -8.22
CA ARG A 76 -13.38 19.34 -9.33
C ARG A 76 -14.70 18.88 -9.94
N PHE A 77 -14.86 17.57 -10.17
CA PHE A 77 -15.97 16.99 -10.93
C PHE A 77 -16.96 16.19 -10.08
N GLY A 78 -16.62 15.95 -8.80
CA GLY A 78 -17.41 15.17 -7.85
C GLY A 78 -17.08 13.68 -7.88
N GLN A 79 -17.44 13.00 -6.78
CA GLN A 79 -17.09 11.59 -6.55
C GLN A 79 -17.70 10.65 -7.60
N ILE A 80 -18.97 10.88 -8.00
CA ILE A 80 -19.71 9.96 -8.88
C ILE A 80 -19.00 9.80 -10.23
N ALA A 81 -18.74 10.90 -10.93
CA ALA A 81 -18.16 10.87 -12.26
C ALA A 81 -16.77 10.23 -12.24
N VAL A 82 -15.91 10.66 -11.32
CA VAL A 82 -14.53 10.19 -11.25
C VAL A 82 -14.45 8.72 -10.85
N LEU A 83 -15.20 8.29 -9.82
CA LEU A 83 -15.19 6.89 -9.38
C LEU A 83 -15.78 5.94 -10.42
N THR A 84 -16.81 6.38 -11.18
CA THR A 84 -17.36 5.58 -12.27
C THR A 84 -16.36 5.43 -13.40
N ILE A 85 -15.81 6.54 -13.90
CA ILE A 85 -14.89 6.52 -15.04
C ILE A 85 -13.61 5.75 -14.67
N SER A 86 -13.02 6.04 -13.51
CA SER A 86 -11.81 5.37 -13.07
C SER A 86 -12.04 3.86 -12.83
N GLY A 87 -13.18 3.48 -12.22
CA GLY A 87 -13.54 2.08 -12.03
C GLY A 87 -13.68 1.31 -13.35
N VAL A 88 -14.36 1.89 -14.33
CA VAL A 88 -14.53 1.28 -15.67
C VAL A 88 -13.18 1.17 -16.39
N LEU A 89 -12.38 2.24 -16.39
CA LEU A 89 -11.06 2.23 -17.05
C LEU A 89 -10.08 1.28 -16.37
N SER A 90 -10.09 1.21 -15.03
CA SER A 90 -9.27 0.24 -14.29
C SER A 90 -9.66 -1.20 -14.64
N PHE A 91 -10.97 -1.51 -14.62
CA PHE A 91 -11.47 -2.84 -14.99
C PHE A 91 -11.13 -3.19 -16.44
N ALA A 92 -11.34 -2.27 -17.38
CA ALA A 92 -10.98 -2.46 -18.79
C ALA A 92 -9.47 -2.70 -18.96
N SER A 93 -8.63 -2.00 -18.20
CA SER A 93 -7.18 -2.18 -18.22
C SER A 93 -6.74 -3.53 -17.65
N PHE A 94 -7.32 -3.99 -16.53
CA PHE A 94 -7.09 -5.35 -16.03
C PHE A 94 -7.52 -6.41 -17.00
N THR A 95 -8.70 -6.23 -17.63
CA THR A 95 -9.21 -7.14 -18.67
C THR A 95 -8.28 -7.19 -19.88
N GLY A 96 -7.91 -6.03 -20.40
CA GLY A 96 -6.97 -5.93 -21.51
C GLY A 96 -5.61 -6.55 -21.19
N MET A 97 -5.07 -6.31 -19.99
CA MET A 97 -3.81 -6.92 -19.54
C MET A 97 -3.91 -8.44 -19.46
N ALA A 98 -5.01 -8.99 -18.93
CA ALA A 98 -5.25 -10.42 -18.84
C ALA A 98 -5.26 -11.10 -20.20
N LEU A 99 -5.75 -10.41 -21.23
CA LEU A 99 -5.82 -10.90 -22.62
C LEU A 99 -4.53 -10.66 -23.41
N ALA A 100 -3.84 -9.54 -23.17
CA ALA A 100 -2.67 -9.11 -23.94
C ALA A 100 -1.34 -9.77 -23.48
N LEU A 101 -1.27 -10.30 -22.27
CA LEU A 101 -0.02 -10.81 -21.69
C LEU A 101 0.62 -11.93 -22.51
N GLN A 102 -0.19 -12.71 -23.26
CA GLN A 102 0.29 -13.80 -24.11
C GLN A 102 0.77 -13.33 -25.50
N SER A 103 0.41 -12.12 -25.93
CA SER A 103 0.61 -11.69 -27.32
C SER A 103 1.42 -10.41 -27.48
N ALA A 104 1.49 -9.54 -26.48
CA ALA A 104 2.09 -8.21 -26.61
C ALA A 104 2.63 -7.65 -25.29
N ALA A 105 3.90 -7.89 -24.99
CA ALA A 105 4.56 -7.42 -23.77
C ALA A 105 4.45 -5.89 -23.56
N GLY A 106 4.67 -5.09 -24.61
CA GLY A 106 4.56 -3.63 -24.54
C GLY A 106 3.15 -3.16 -24.20
N LEU A 107 2.12 -3.80 -24.74
CA LEU A 107 0.73 -3.49 -24.45
C LEU A 107 0.39 -3.85 -22.99
N SER A 108 0.91 -4.96 -22.47
CA SER A 108 0.71 -5.36 -21.08
C SER A 108 1.28 -4.36 -20.08
N ILE A 109 2.46 -3.78 -20.36
CA ILE A 109 3.06 -2.71 -19.56
C ILE A 109 2.18 -1.45 -19.59
N ALA A 110 1.70 -1.05 -20.78
CA ALA A 110 0.82 0.12 -20.90
C ALA A 110 -0.51 -0.06 -20.15
N LEU A 111 -1.08 -1.28 -20.23
CA LEU A 111 -2.32 -1.62 -19.53
C LEU A 111 -2.13 -1.72 -18.01
N ALA A 112 -0.97 -2.19 -17.55
CA ALA A 112 -0.61 -2.17 -16.13
C ALA A 112 -0.50 -0.73 -15.62
N ALA A 113 0.14 0.17 -16.38
CA ALA A 113 0.18 1.60 -16.05
C ALA A 113 -1.23 2.20 -15.99
N ALA A 114 -2.08 1.92 -16.97
CA ALA A 114 -3.45 2.39 -16.99
C ALA A 114 -4.28 1.84 -15.82
N ALA A 115 -4.17 0.54 -15.51
CA ALA A 115 -4.84 -0.06 -14.35
C ALA A 115 -4.44 0.63 -13.04
N GLY A 116 -3.14 0.93 -12.87
CA GLY A 116 -2.62 1.66 -11.72
C GLY A 116 -3.16 3.08 -11.64
N VAL A 117 -3.00 3.87 -12.71
CA VAL A 117 -3.46 5.28 -12.76
C VAL A 117 -4.95 5.39 -12.47
N PHE A 118 -5.75 4.52 -13.07
CA PHE A 118 -7.22 4.55 -12.94
C PHE A 118 -7.78 3.76 -11.76
N THR A 119 -6.93 3.25 -10.84
CA THR A 119 -7.44 2.64 -9.59
C THR A 119 -8.32 3.64 -8.85
N PRO A 120 -9.62 3.33 -8.60
CA PRO A 120 -10.53 4.28 -7.97
C PRO A 120 -10.05 4.74 -6.60
N PRO A 121 -9.98 6.06 -6.33
CA PRO A 121 -9.49 6.61 -5.07
C PRO A 121 -10.57 6.55 -3.97
N LEU A 122 -11.05 5.34 -3.64
CA LEU A 122 -12.13 5.12 -2.70
C LEU A 122 -11.76 5.47 -1.25
N GLU A 123 -10.48 5.30 -0.88
CA GLU A 123 -10.00 5.67 0.45
C GLU A 123 -10.09 7.17 0.71
N PRO A 124 -9.50 8.06 -0.10
CA PRO A 124 -9.67 9.49 0.08
C PRO A 124 -11.12 9.95 -0.11
N ALA A 125 -11.89 9.30 -1.01
CA ALA A 125 -13.30 9.60 -1.19
C ALA A 125 -14.13 9.32 0.08
N LEU A 126 -13.93 8.18 0.73
CA LEU A 126 -14.59 7.84 2.00
C LEU A 126 -14.14 8.77 3.14
N ARG A 127 -12.82 9.03 3.24
CA ARG A 127 -12.28 9.93 4.27
C ARG A 127 -12.83 11.35 4.20
N ALA A 128 -13.09 11.85 2.99
CA ALA A 128 -13.74 13.14 2.78
C ALA A 128 -15.22 13.18 3.26
N LEU A 129 -15.87 12.03 3.35
CA LEU A 129 -17.25 11.92 3.83
C LEU A 129 -17.36 11.82 5.36
N TRP A 130 -16.34 11.28 6.07
CA TRP A 130 -16.41 11.06 7.52
C TRP A 130 -16.90 12.26 8.33
N PRO A 131 -16.39 13.50 8.11
CA PRO A 131 -16.82 14.67 8.89
C PRO A 131 -18.31 15.01 8.74
N ARG A 132 -19.01 14.43 7.75
CA ARG A 132 -20.44 14.65 7.48
C ARG A 132 -21.32 13.49 7.94
N LEU A 133 -20.72 12.32 8.11
CA LEU A 133 -21.42 11.09 8.46
C LEU A 133 -21.47 10.87 9.98
N VAL A 134 -20.48 11.40 10.70
CA VAL A 134 -20.33 11.19 12.15
C VAL A 134 -20.12 12.52 12.88
N LEU A 135 -20.39 12.52 14.19
CA LEU A 135 -20.18 13.71 15.01
C LEU A 135 -18.69 14.02 15.19
N PRO A 136 -18.31 15.31 15.27
CA PRO A 136 -16.93 15.71 15.54
C PRO A 136 -16.43 15.19 16.90
N GLY A 137 -15.13 15.07 17.05
CA GLY A 137 -14.49 14.59 18.28
C GLY A 137 -14.23 13.08 18.28
N SER A 138 -14.71 12.36 19.28
CA SER A 138 -14.40 10.95 19.50
C SER A 138 -14.92 10.02 18.39
N GLN A 139 -16.10 10.30 17.84
CA GLN A 139 -16.67 9.50 16.75
C GLN A 139 -15.87 9.67 15.44
N LEU A 140 -15.48 10.90 15.10
CA LEU A 140 -14.67 11.14 13.90
C LEU A 140 -13.29 10.46 14.01
N LYS A 141 -12.65 10.52 15.17
CA LYS A 141 -11.40 9.78 15.43
C LYS A 141 -11.60 8.27 15.30
N ALA A 142 -12.70 7.75 15.85
CA ALA A 142 -13.05 6.34 15.74
C ALA A 142 -13.31 5.91 14.29
N ALA A 143 -13.93 6.76 13.46
CA ALA A 143 -14.16 6.49 12.04
C ALA A 143 -12.85 6.38 11.26
N PHE A 144 -11.90 7.29 11.46
CA PHE A 144 -10.58 7.18 10.83
C PHE A 144 -9.79 5.97 11.32
N SER A 145 -9.87 5.63 12.62
CA SER A 145 -9.21 4.44 13.17
C SER A 145 -9.82 3.16 12.63
N LEU A 146 -11.15 3.12 12.45
CA LEU A 146 -11.86 1.98 11.85
C LEU A 146 -11.46 1.79 10.39
N ASP A 147 -11.38 2.87 9.60
CA ASP A 147 -10.95 2.83 8.20
C ASP A 147 -9.48 2.34 8.09
N ALA A 148 -8.59 2.83 8.94
CA ALA A 148 -7.20 2.39 8.97
C ALA A 148 -7.07 0.90 9.36
N GLY A 149 -7.79 0.45 10.39
CA GLY A 149 -7.80 -0.97 10.78
C GLY A 149 -8.39 -1.88 9.70
N ALA A 150 -9.44 -1.41 9.02
CA ALA A 150 -10.06 -2.14 7.91
C ALA A 150 -9.12 -2.24 6.69
N GLN A 151 -8.24 -1.25 6.47
CA GLN A 151 -7.21 -1.32 5.44
C GLN A 151 -6.22 -2.48 5.69
N GLU A 152 -5.84 -2.73 6.94
CA GLU A 152 -4.96 -3.86 7.27
C GLU A 152 -5.64 -5.20 6.94
N LEU A 153 -6.96 -5.31 7.14
CA LEU A 153 -7.71 -6.51 6.74
C LEU A 153 -7.65 -6.76 5.23
N ILE A 154 -7.66 -5.70 4.39
CA ILE A 154 -7.51 -5.83 2.93
C ILE A 154 -6.17 -6.47 2.58
N PHE A 155 -5.09 -6.07 3.23
CA PHE A 155 -3.75 -6.63 2.99
C PHE A 155 -3.61 -8.08 3.50
N ILE A 156 -4.39 -8.49 4.49
CA ILE A 156 -4.46 -9.89 4.93
C ILE A 156 -5.29 -10.73 3.96
N VAL A 157 -6.48 -10.24 3.60
CA VAL A 157 -7.47 -10.99 2.82
C VAL A 157 -7.13 -10.99 1.32
N GLY A 158 -6.55 -9.92 0.79
CA GLY A 158 -6.25 -9.75 -0.64
C GLY A 158 -5.40 -10.88 -1.23
N PRO A 159 -4.22 -11.20 -0.65
CA PRO A 159 -3.40 -12.31 -1.14
C PRO A 159 -4.10 -13.68 -1.05
N LEU A 160 -4.89 -13.93 -0.01
CA LEU A 160 -5.68 -15.16 0.13
C LEU A 160 -6.78 -15.24 -0.94
N LEU A 161 -7.47 -14.14 -1.21
CA LEU A 161 -8.44 -14.05 -2.31
C LEU A 161 -7.77 -14.26 -3.67
N THR A 162 -6.53 -13.80 -3.84
CA THR A 162 -5.77 -14.05 -5.06
C THR A 162 -5.49 -15.53 -5.24
N VAL A 163 -5.03 -16.24 -4.19
CA VAL A 163 -4.80 -17.68 -4.24
C VAL A 163 -6.10 -18.44 -4.52
N ALA A 164 -7.16 -18.13 -3.79
CA ALA A 164 -8.48 -18.74 -4.01
C ALA A 164 -9.02 -18.46 -5.43
N GLY A 165 -8.88 -17.21 -5.89
CA GLY A 165 -9.29 -16.82 -7.24
C GLY A 165 -8.51 -17.53 -8.34
N ILE A 166 -7.21 -17.75 -8.16
CA ILE A 166 -6.39 -18.54 -9.08
C ILE A 166 -6.85 -20.01 -9.09
N ALA A 167 -7.12 -20.58 -7.93
CA ALA A 167 -7.59 -21.96 -7.82
C ALA A 167 -8.96 -22.16 -8.48
N LEU A 168 -9.85 -21.16 -8.42
CA LEU A 168 -11.21 -21.25 -8.96
C LEU A 168 -11.31 -20.86 -10.45
N PHE A 169 -10.58 -19.83 -10.86
CA PHE A 169 -10.75 -19.16 -12.16
C PHE A 169 -9.48 -19.17 -13.00
N GLY A 170 -8.39 -19.73 -12.50
CA GLY A 170 -7.05 -19.61 -13.10
C GLY A 170 -6.46 -18.20 -12.96
N PRO A 171 -5.18 -18.00 -13.33
CA PRO A 171 -4.49 -16.72 -13.18
C PRO A 171 -5.15 -15.57 -13.96
N THR A 172 -5.58 -15.83 -15.20
CA THR A 172 -6.30 -14.86 -16.05
C THR A 172 -7.65 -14.46 -15.42
N GLY A 173 -8.45 -15.47 -15.03
CA GLY A 173 -9.75 -15.23 -14.41
C GLY A 173 -9.64 -14.52 -13.06
N ASN A 174 -8.58 -14.78 -12.28
CA ASN A 174 -8.33 -14.08 -11.04
C ASN A 174 -8.03 -12.59 -11.25
N LEU A 175 -7.31 -12.21 -12.29
CA LEU A 175 -7.06 -10.79 -12.59
C LEU A 175 -8.36 -10.07 -13.00
N LEU A 176 -9.23 -10.74 -13.78
CA LEU A 176 -10.58 -10.25 -14.11
C LEU A 176 -11.43 -10.11 -12.86
N PHE A 177 -11.40 -11.08 -11.95
CA PHE A 177 -12.09 -11.07 -10.68
C PHE A 177 -11.66 -9.89 -9.81
N ALA A 178 -10.34 -9.64 -9.68
CA ALA A 178 -9.81 -8.50 -8.96
C ALA A 178 -10.33 -7.17 -9.56
N GLY A 179 -10.24 -7.00 -10.89
CA GLY A 179 -10.77 -5.81 -11.55
C GLY A 179 -12.27 -5.63 -11.35
N ALA A 180 -13.05 -6.73 -11.42
CA ALA A 180 -14.50 -6.72 -11.19
C ALA A 180 -14.85 -6.29 -9.76
N LEU A 181 -14.12 -6.76 -8.73
CA LEU A 181 -14.29 -6.32 -7.34
C LEU A 181 -14.10 -4.81 -7.22
N GLY A 182 -13.07 -4.25 -7.89
CA GLY A 182 -12.83 -2.81 -7.91
C GLY A 182 -13.98 -2.01 -8.51
N LEU A 183 -14.47 -2.44 -9.67
CA LEU A 183 -15.58 -1.81 -10.35
C LEU A 183 -16.87 -1.92 -9.53
N VAL A 184 -17.22 -3.12 -9.07
CA VAL A 184 -18.44 -3.36 -8.27
C VAL A 184 -18.38 -2.55 -6.98
N GLY A 185 -17.26 -2.53 -6.27
CA GLY A 185 -17.09 -1.73 -5.06
C GLY A 185 -17.24 -0.23 -5.32
N ALA A 186 -16.64 0.29 -6.40
CA ALA A 186 -16.80 1.70 -6.77
C ALA A 186 -18.25 2.05 -7.15
N LEU A 187 -18.90 1.22 -7.97
CA LEU A 187 -20.31 1.43 -8.35
C LEU A 187 -21.24 1.34 -7.13
N ALA A 188 -21.05 0.32 -6.27
CA ALA A 188 -21.84 0.20 -5.05
C ALA A 188 -21.63 1.42 -4.13
N PHE A 189 -20.40 1.91 -3.98
CA PHE A 189 -20.11 3.10 -3.17
C PHE A 189 -20.89 4.33 -3.64
N ILE A 190 -20.94 4.61 -4.94
CA ILE A 190 -21.64 5.77 -5.49
C ILE A 190 -23.18 5.63 -5.51
N LEU A 191 -23.73 4.43 -5.31
CA LEU A 191 -25.18 4.24 -5.15
C LEU A 191 -25.69 4.85 -3.86
N ASN A 192 -24.85 5.02 -2.85
CA ASN A 192 -25.20 5.71 -1.62
C ASN A 192 -25.45 7.22 -1.88
N PRO A 193 -26.43 7.86 -1.20
CA PRO A 193 -26.70 9.28 -1.38
C PRO A 193 -25.58 10.20 -0.87
N ALA A 194 -24.72 9.77 0.07
CA ALA A 194 -23.69 10.61 0.66
C ALA A 194 -22.61 11.11 -0.35
N PRO A 195 -22.07 10.28 -1.27
CA PRO A 195 -21.19 10.74 -2.33
C PRO A 195 -21.85 11.77 -3.28
N ARG A 196 -23.18 11.70 -3.46
CA ARG A 196 -23.93 12.65 -4.29
C ARG A 196 -24.06 14.02 -3.65
N ALA A 197 -24.17 14.06 -2.33
CA ALA A 197 -24.29 15.28 -1.53
C ALA A 197 -22.92 15.94 -1.22
N ALA A 198 -21.80 15.33 -1.62
CA ALA A 198 -20.48 15.91 -1.45
C ALA A 198 -20.35 17.20 -2.30
N PRO A 199 -19.76 18.31 -1.78
CA PRO A 199 -19.56 19.53 -2.53
C PRO A 199 -18.76 19.28 -3.79
N ARG A 200 -19.16 19.93 -4.86
CA ARG A 200 -18.41 20.01 -6.11
C ARG A 200 -17.75 21.36 -6.17
N GLY A 201 -16.47 21.38 -6.46
CA GLY A 201 -15.78 22.58 -6.92
C GLY A 201 -15.46 23.66 -5.90
N ARG A 202 -14.65 24.54 -6.30
CA ARG A 202 -14.16 25.87 -5.86
C ARG A 202 -14.01 26.18 -4.35
N ASP A 203 -14.89 25.66 -3.48
CA ASP A 203 -14.85 25.93 -2.04
C ASP A 203 -13.88 25.01 -1.28
N ALA A 204 -13.48 23.89 -1.89
CA ALA A 204 -12.47 22.96 -1.36
C ALA A 204 -11.03 23.27 -1.87
N ALA A 205 -10.91 24.14 -2.86
CA ALA A 205 -9.62 24.68 -3.32
C ALA A 205 -9.10 25.75 -2.33
N GLY A 206 -9.23 25.44 -1.03
CA GLY A 206 -8.60 26.13 0.05
C GLY A 206 -7.10 26.03 -0.08
N ALA A 207 -6.51 27.10 -0.63
CA ALA A 207 -5.19 27.56 -0.33
C ALA A 207 -4.03 26.60 -0.68
N GLY A 208 -3.76 26.47 -1.96
CA GLY A 208 -2.35 26.58 -2.33
C GLY A 208 -1.93 27.99 -1.89
N HIS A 209 -1.28 28.12 -0.76
CA HIS A 209 -0.76 29.40 -0.30
C HIS A 209 0.31 29.82 -1.31
N PRO A 210 0.11 30.92 -2.08
CA PRO A 210 1.15 31.42 -2.96
C PRO A 210 2.33 31.83 -2.05
N GLY A 211 3.45 31.11 -2.13
CA GLY A 211 4.68 31.45 -1.40
C GLY A 211 5.24 30.41 -0.45
N VAL A 212 4.55 29.33 -0.16
CA VAL A 212 5.14 28.20 0.63
C VAL A 212 5.97 27.34 -0.32
N ARG A 213 7.29 27.31 -0.12
CA ARG A 213 8.18 26.38 -0.83
C ARG A 213 7.75 24.95 -0.53
N SER A 214 7.79 24.07 -1.56
CA SER A 214 7.42 22.65 -1.39
C SER A 214 8.17 22.03 -0.20
N PRO A 215 7.47 21.34 0.71
CA PRO A 215 8.07 20.75 1.92
C PRO A 215 9.22 19.79 1.63
N ILE A 216 9.25 19.15 0.46
CA ILE A 216 10.35 18.25 0.06
C ILE A 216 11.69 18.97 -0.06
N LEU A 217 11.67 20.30 -0.27
CA LEU A 217 12.89 21.11 -0.30
C LEU A 217 13.48 21.36 1.09
N ILE A 218 12.76 21.03 2.15
CA ILE A 218 13.28 21.05 3.52
C ILE A 218 14.17 19.81 3.69
N PRO A 219 15.50 19.98 3.93
CA PRO A 219 16.43 18.85 3.93
C PRO A 219 16.09 17.75 4.95
N ALA A 220 15.42 18.11 6.05
CA ALA A 220 14.96 17.16 7.05
C ALA A 220 13.82 16.29 6.50
N ILE A 221 12.85 16.85 5.77
CA ILE A 221 11.73 16.13 5.15
C ILE A 221 12.24 15.26 4.00
N ALA A 222 13.15 15.78 3.18
CA ALA A 222 13.77 15.00 2.10
C ALA A 222 14.51 13.76 2.64
N ARG A 223 15.19 13.88 3.80
CA ARG A 223 15.83 12.74 4.46
C ARG A 223 14.84 11.71 4.95
N VAL A 224 13.73 12.15 5.56
CA VAL A 224 12.65 11.26 6.00
C VAL A 224 12.03 10.55 4.78
N ALA A 225 11.79 11.25 3.68
CA ALA A 225 11.30 10.66 2.43
C ALA A 225 12.29 9.62 1.87
N GLY A 226 13.60 9.93 1.83
CA GLY A 226 14.64 8.96 1.44
C GLY A 226 14.71 7.72 2.34
N PHE A 227 14.54 7.89 3.64
CA PHE A 227 14.39 6.78 4.57
C PHE A 227 13.15 5.94 4.25
N THR A 228 12.01 6.58 4.00
CA THR A 228 10.75 5.88 3.71
C THR A 228 10.79 5.14 2.37
N PHE A 229 11.54 5.65 1.37
CA PHE A 229 11.86 4.91 0.16
C PHE A 229 12.56 3.58 0.51
N GLY A 230 13.57 3.62 1.39
CA GLY A 230 14.26 2.42 1.88
C GLY A 230 13.33 1.45 2.63
N VAL A 231 12.34 1.96 3.38
CA VAL A 231 11.31 1.15 4.06
C VAL A 231 10.41 0.44 3.05
N GLY A 232 10.03 1.10 1.95
CA GLY A 232 9.19 0.51 0.91
C GLY A 232 9.87 -0.62 0.14
N PHE A 233 11.19 -0.60 0.04
CA PHE A 233 11.94 -1.51 -0.81
C PHE A 233 11.75 -3.00 -0.45
N PRO A 234 11.96 -3.47 0.80
CA PRO A 234 11.73 -4.87 1.17
C PRO A 234 10.25 -5.28 1.06
N VAL A 235 9.32 -4.33 1.26
CA VAL A 235 7.88 -4.58 1.08
C VAL A 235 7.57 -4.96 -0.37
N GLY A 236 8.13 -4.21 -1.34
CA GLY A 236 7.97 -4.54 -2.76
C GLY A 236 8.69 -5.82 -3.16
N ALA A 237 9.92 -6.02 -2.69
CA ALA A 237 10.70 -7.23 -2.96
C ALA A 237 10.00 -8.49 -2.44
N LEU A 238 9.24 -8.39 -1.34
CA LEU A 238 8.55 -9.53 -0.71
C LEU A 238 7.58 -10.24 -1.67
N THR A 239 6.90 -9.51 -2.56
CA THR A 239 5.99 -10.13 -3.54
C THR A 239 6.73 -11.09 -4.47
N ILE A 240 7.89 -10.69 -4.97
CA ILE A 240 8.74 -11.53 -5.82
C ILE A 240 9.35 -12.67 -5.01
N VAL A 241 9.86 -12.38 -3.79
CA VAL A 241 10.42 -13.39 -2.88
C VAL A 241 9.38 -14.45 -2.55
N ALA A 242 8.15 -14.08 -2.26
CA ALA A 242 7.06 -15.00 -1.97
C ALA A 242 6.74 -15.91 -3.16
N THR A 243 6.55 -15.33 -4.35
CA THR A 243 6.21 -16.09 -5.56
C THR A 243 7.38 -16.98 -6.01
N ALA A 244 8.62 -16.49 -5.93
CA ALA A 244 9.80 -17.29 -6.27
C ALA A 244 10.03 -18.43 -5.25
N SER A 245 9.70 -18.22 -3.97
CA SER A 245 9.73 -19.28 -2.95
C SER A 245 8.66 -20.34 -3.21
N GLU A 246 7.47 -19.95 -3.64
CA GLU A 246 6.40 -20.87 -4.08
C GLU A 246 6.88 -21.71 -5.26
N THR A 247 7.46 -21.07 -6.28
CA THR A 247 8.00 -21.77 -7.45
C THR A 247 9.13 -22.75 -7.07
N ALA A 248 10.08 -22.32 -6.23
CA ALA A 248 11.23 -23.13 -5.82
C ALA A 248 10.82 -24.35 -4.98
N ARG A 249 9.72 -24.27 -4.25
CA ARG A 249 9.22 -25.33 -3.37
C ARG A 249 8.12 -26.17 -4.01
N ALA A 250 7.62 -25.78 -5.19
CA ALA A 250 6.44 -26.37 -5.85
C ALA A 250 5.22 -26.46 -4.90
N ASP A 251 5.03 -25.46 -4.04
CA ASP A 251 3.99 -25.42 -3.01
C ASP A 251 2.97 -24.33 -3.37
N ALA A 252 1.94 -24.71 -4.13
CA ALA A 252 0.92 -23.80 -4.66
C ALA A 252 0.18 -23.05 -3.53
N GLY A 253 0.13 -21.73 -3.65
CA GLY A 253 -0.52 -20.84 -2.68
C GLY A 253 0.40 -20.35 -1.56
N LEU A 254 1.64 -20.82 -1.48
CA LEU A 254 2.60 -20.38 -0.46
C LEU A 254 2.84 -18.86 -0.50
N ALA A 255 2.88 -18.25 -1.69
CA ALA A 255 3.04 -16.81 -1.83
C ALA A 255 1.92 -16.02 -1.13
N GLY A 256 0.68 -16.47 -1.29
CA GLY A 256 -0.47 -15.87 -0.61
C GLY A 256 -0.35 -15.96 0.91
N TRP A 257 0.04 -17.11 1.44
CA TRP A 257 0.27 -17.31 2.87
C TRP A 257 1.40 -16.41 3.40
N ILE A 258 2.54 -16.33 2.71
CA ILE A 258 3.66 -15.47 3.10
C ILE A 258 3.20 -14.01 3.21
N LEU A 259 2.51 -13.49 2.19
CA LEU A 259 2.04 -12.10 2.16
C LEU A 259 0.97 -11.83 3.22
N SER A 260 0.01 -12.74 3.39
CA SER A 260 -1.06 -12.56 4.39
C SER A 260 -0.55 -12.64 5.81
N VAL A 261 0.36 -13.57 6.10
CA VAL A 261 0.96 -13.70 7.45
C VAL A 261 1.90 -12.53 7.74
N ASN A 262 2.59 -11.99 6.72
CA ASN A 262 3.34 -10.73 6.85
C ASN A 262 2.41 -9.57 7.25
N ALA A 263 1.23 -9.45 6.61
CA ALA A 263 0.23 -8.43 6.95
C ALA A 263 -0.36 -8.64 8.35
N ILE A 264 -0.56 -9.89 8.80
CA ILE A 264 -0.94 -10.19 10.19
C ILE A 264 0.15 -9.71 11.16
N GLY A 265 1.43 -9.95 10.84
CA GLY A 265 2.56 -9.40 11.59
C GLY A 265 2.50 -7.88 11.69
N ALA A 266 2.21 -7.20 10.57
CA ALA A 266 2.04 -5.75 10.54
C ALA A 266 0.88 -5.29 11.44
N LEU A 267 -0.27 -5.95 11.40
CA LEU A 267 -1.41 -5.64 12.27
C LEU A 267 -1.05 -5.79 13.76
N VAL A 268 -0.34 -6.85 14.12
CA VAL A 268 0.16 -7.07 15.50
C VAL A 268 1.15 -5.96 15.89
N GLY A 269 2.08 -5.59 15.00
CA GLY A 269 3.01 -4.49 15.23
C GLY A 269 2.31 -3.15 15.43
N ALA A 270 1.28 -2.85 14.65
CA ALA A 270 0.46 -1.65 14.80
C ALA A 270 -0.23 -1.57 16.15
N THR A 271 -0.84 -2.67 16.60
CA THR A 271 -1.54 -2.73 17.90
C THR A 271 -0.59 -2.61 19.08
N ALA A 272 0.60 -3.21 19.00
CA ALA A 272 1.61 -3.16 20.05
C ALA A 272 2.10 -1.73 20.34
N VAL A 273 2.26 -0.90 19.30
CA VAL A 273 2.66 0.52 19.42
C VAL A 273 1.49 1.39 19.86
N GLY A 274 0.27 1.10 19.40
CA GLY A 274 -0.94 1.82 19.82
C GLY A 274 -1.19 1.78 21.34
N ILE A 275 -0.68 0.75 22.02
CA ILE A 275 -0.79 0.59 23.49
C ILE A 275 0.25 1.46 24.23
N ARG A 276 1.39 1.77 23.63
CA ARG A 276 2.45 2.59 24.22
C ARG A 276 2.98 3.61 23.20
N PRO A 277 2.32 4.77 23.04
CA PRO A 277 2.83 5.81 22.17
C PRO A 277 4.20 6.27 22.68
N LEU A 278 5.20 6.20 21.80
CA LEU A 278 6.56 6.69 22.09
C LEU A 278 6.49 8.23 22.20
N ARG A 279 6.90 8.78 23.32
CA ARG A 279 6.98 10.25 23.51
C ARG A 279 8.18 10.78 22.76
N SER A 280 7.98 11.75 21.88
CA SER A 280 8.94 12.43 20.99
C SER A 280 9.91 11.51 20.24
N VAL A 281 10.12 11.75 18.95
CA VAL A 281 10.86 10.85 18.06
C VAL A 281 12.25 11.42 17.75
N PRO A 282 13.27 11.15 18.61
CA PRO A 282 14.63 11.47 18.21
C PRO A 282 15.02 10.68 16.95
N ALA A 283 15.87 11.25 16.12
CA ALA A 283 16.38 10.62 14.91
C ALA A 283 16.92 9.18 15.14
N ARG A 284 17.44 8.91 16.32
CA ARG A 284 17.92 7.58 16.73
C ARG A 284 16.82 6.51 16.76
N VAL A 285 15.58 6.89 17.11
CA VAL A 285 14.44 5.95 17.13
C VAL A 285 14.08 5.52 15.69
N LEU A 286 14.05 6.47 14.73
CA LEU A 286 13.83 6.14 13.32
C LEU A 286 14.92 5.24 12.76
N THR A 287 16.18 5.50 13.12
CA THR A 287 17.30 4.62 12.74
C THR A 287 17.09 3.21 13.30
N LEU A 288 16.76 3.10 14.59
CA LEU A 288 16.50 1.81 15.24
C LEU A 288 15.33 1.06 14.60
N CYS A 289 14.22 1.75 14.36
CA CYS A 289 13.05 1.17 13.67
C CYS A 289 13.43 0.64 12.28
N GLY A 290 14.20 1.40 11.50
CA GLY A 290 14.66 0.96 10.18
C GLY A 290 15.61 -0.24 10.25
N ILE A 291 16.50 -0.30 11.23
CA ILE A 291 17.38 -1.45 11.45
C ILE A 291 16.56 -2.67 11.88
N LEU A 292 15.62 -2.52 12.82
CA LEU A 292 14.76 -3.62 13.27
C LEU A 292 13.88 -4.14 12.14
N LEU A 293 13.37 -3.24 11.29
CA LEU A 293 12.65 -3.63 10.08
C LEU A 293 13.56 -4.46 9.15
N ALA A 294 14.75 -3.97 8.86
CA ALA A 294 15.73 -4.65 8.00
C ALA A 294 16.10 -6.04 8.55
N VAL A 295 16.38 -6.12 9.86
CA VAL A 295 16.69 -7.39 10.55
C VAL A 295 15.50 -8.35 10.51
N GLY A 296 14.27 -7.84 10.64
CA GLY A 296 13.04 -8.62 10.57
C GLY A 296 12.85 -9.36 9.24
N TYR A 297 13.35 -8.81 8.13
CA TYR A 297 13.30 -9.48 6.82
C TYR A 297 14.40 -10.52 6.62
N LEU A 298 15.54 -10.44 7.31
CA LEU A 298 16.69 -11.35 7.10
C LEU A 298 16.37 -12.84 7.21
N PRO A 299 15.49 -13.32 8.11
CA PRO A 299 15.16 -14.75 8.17
C PRO A 299 14.60 -15.33 6.86
N LEU A 300 14.00 -14.47 6.01
CA LEU A 300 13.51 -14.88 4.68
C LEU A 300 14.64 -15.20 3.69
N ALA A 301 15.89 -14.85 4.00
CA ALA A 301 17.05 -15.28 3.23
C ALA A 301 17.40 -16.77 3.40
N ALA A 302 16.93 -17.39 4.49
CA ALA A 302 17.18 -18.81 4.78
C ALA A 302 16.21 -19.69 4.00
N THR A 303 16.41 -19.83 2.69
CA THR A 303 15.53 -20.58 1.78
C THR A 303 15.41 -22.08 2.09
N GLY A 304 16.32 -22.65 2.86
CA GLY A 304 16.28 -24.04 3.35
C GLY A 304 15.36 -24.31 4.53
N LEU A 305 14.74 -23.29 5.13
CA LEU A 305 13.80 -23.47 6.24
C LEU A 305 12.57 -24.28 5.82
N PRO A 306 11.99 -25.11 6.72
CA PRO A 306 10.69 -25.73 6.46
C PRO A 306 9.61 -24.66 6.30
N VAL A 307 8.53 -24.99 5.57
CA VAL A 307 7.47 -24.01 5.20
C VAL A 307 6.92 -23.26 6.40
N TRP A 308 6.63 -23.96 7.50
CA TRP A 308 6.10 -23.33 8.72
C TRP A 308 7.07 -22.27 9.30
N ALA A 309 8.37 -22.56 9.32
CA ALA A 309 9.37 -21.62 9.82
C ALA A 309 9.55 -20.41 8.89
N TYR A 310 9.41 -20.64 7.58
CA TYR A 310 9.43 -19.57 6.57
C TYR A 310 8.21 -18.64 6.71
N ILE A 311 7.03 -19.20 7.01
CA ILE A 311 5.81 -18.42 7.32
C ILE A 311 5.99 -17.61 8.62
N VAL A 312 6.60 -18.18 9.67
CA VAL A 312 6.94 -17.44 10.89
C VAL A 312 7.94 -16.30 10.59
N ALA A 313 8.92 -16.54 9.73
CA ALA A 313 9.82 -15.48 9.27
C ALA A 313 9.08 -14.34 8.56
N ALA A 314 8.07 -14.65 7.75
CA ALA A 314 7.23 -13.64 7.10
C ALA A 314 6.41 -12.82 8.12
N PHE A 315 5.90 -13.45 9.18
CA PHE A 315 5.25 -12.75 10.29
C PHE A 315 6.19 -11.75 10.98
N VAL A 316 7.41 -12.19 11.30
CA VAL A 316 8.42 -11.35 11.94
C VAL A 316 8.81 -10.17 11.06
N ALA A 317 8.94 -10.39 9.74
CA ALA A 317 9.21 -9.33 8.76
C ALA A 317 8.15 -8.22 8.77
N GLY A 318 6.87 -8.57 8.99
CA GLY A 318 5.77 -7.60 9.04
C GLY A 318 5.74 -6.72 10.29
N LEU A 319 6.19 -7.25 11.45
CA LEU A 319 5.99 -6.63 12.76
C LEU A 319 6.44 -5.16 12.86
N MET A 320 7.54 -4.79 12.21
CA MET A 320 8.16 -3.47 12.38
C MET A 320 7.69 -2.43 11.36
N LEU A 321 6.92 -2.80 10.33
CA LEU A 321 6.49 -1.85 9.30
C LEU A 321 5.57 -0.74 9.85
N PRO A 322 4.43 -1.02 10.50
CA PRO A 322 3.56 0.03 11.02
C PRO A 322 4.19 0.86 12.14
N PRO A 323 4.94 0.29 13.12
CA PRO A 323 5.71 1.07 14.06
C PRO A 323 6.65 2.07 13.40
N THR A 324 7.37 1.64 12.37
CA THR A 324 8.29 2.49 11.61
C THR A 324 7.55 3.63 10.91
N LEU A 325 6.45 3.34 10.22
CA LEU A 325 5.64 4.35 9.53
C LEU A 325 4.99 5.34 10.49
N GLY A 326 4.51 4.87 11.65
CA GLY A 326 3.98 5.73 12.70
C GLY A 326 4.99 6.80 13.14
N GLN A 327 6.25 6.37 13.39
CA GLN A 327 7.33 7.28 13.75
C GLN A 327 7.72 8.23 12.60
N VAL A 328 7.64 7.76 11.34
CA VAL A 328 7.87 8.58 10.15
C VAL A 328 6.85 9.71 10.08
N PHE A 329 5.55 9.40 10.18
CA PHE A 329 4.49 10.41 10.09
C PHE A 329 4.50 11.39 11.27
N GLU A 330 4.82 10.92 12.47
CA GLU A 330 5.01 11.78 13.64
C GLU A 330 6.17 12.77 13.41
N ARG A 331 7.31 12.26 12.91
CA ARG A 331 8.46 13.11 12.59
C ARG A 331 8.18 14.12 11.49
N VAL A 332 7.43 13.75 10.47
CA VAL A 332 7.01 14.68 9.41
C VAL A 332 6.12 15.77 9.97
N SER A 333 5.20 15.42 10.89
CA SER A 333 4.34 16.40 11.56
C SER A 333 5.13 17.43 12.39
N GLU A 334 6.22 17.01 13.05
CA GLU A 334 7.09 17.91 13.80
C GLU A 334 7.91 18.85 12.89
N LEU A 335 8.30 18.37 11.71
CA LEU A 335 9.19 19.11 10.79
C LEU A 335 8.44 20.01 9.82
N SER A 336 7.14 19.78 9.63
CA SER A 336 6.36 20.46 8.60
C SER A 336 5.63 21.67 9.14
N PRO A 337 5.63 22.81 8.43
CA PRO A 337 4.69 23.89 8.71
C PRO A 337 3.25 23.37 8.65
N THR A 338 2.39 23.83 9.53
CA THR A 338 0.99 23.38 9.62
C THR A 338 0.25 23.47 8.27
N ALA A 339 0.52 24.52 7.50
CA ALA A 339 -0.08 24.76 6.18
C ALA A 339 0.40 23.81 5.08
N ALA A 340 1.53 23.11 5.29
CA ALA A 340 2.15 22.21 4.31
C ALA A 340 2.19 20.75 4.76
N LEU A 341 1.56 20.41 5.89
CA LEU A 341 1.60 19.08 6.49
C LEU A 341 1.03 18.00 5.55
N THR A 342 -0.07 18.30 4.85
CA THR A 342 -0.71 17.35 3.91
C THR A 342 0.23 17.05 2.73
N GLU A 343 0.88 18.07 2.18
CA GLU A 343 1.85 17.91 1.08
C GLU A 343 3.07 17.11 1.55
N ALA A 344 3.59 17.39 2.75
CA ALA A 344 4.73 16.67 3.32
C ALA A 344 4.44 15.17 3.51
N ASN A 345 3.25 14.83 4.03
CA ASN A 345 2.80 13.44 4.13
C ASN A 345 2.66 12.79 2.75
N GLY A 346 2.14 13.53 1.76
CA GLY A 346 2.06 13.06 0.37
C GLY A 346 3.41 12.67 -0.21
N TRP A 347 4.45 13.47 0.01
CA TRP A 347 5.81 13.16 -0.42
C TRP A 347 6.38 11.89 0.23
N VAL A 348 6.10 11.68 1.51
CA VAL A 348 6.53 10.47 2.24
C VAL A 348 5.84 9.22 1.69
N VAL A 349 4.52 9.28 1.47
CA VAL A 349 3.76 8.16 0.87
C VAL A 349 4.26 7.86 -0.55
N SER A 350 4.50 8.90 -1.36
CA SER A 350 5.05 8.73 -2.71
C SER A 350 6.44 8.09 -2.68
N ALA A 351 7.31 8.51 -1.77
CA ALA A 351 8.64 7.92 -1.62
C ALA A 351 8.57 6.44 -1.22
N MET A 352 7.66 6.07 -0.30
CA MET A 352 7.41 4.67 0.05
C MET A 352 6.96 3.86 -1.15
N THR A 353 5.99 4.36 -1.90
CA THR A 353 5.44 3.66 -3.07
C THR A 353 6.48 3.49 -4.17
N LEU A 354 7.34 4.50 -4.39
CA LEU A 354 8.49 4.38 -5.29
C LEU A 354 9.49 3.31 -4.79
N GLY A 355 9.72 3.24 -3.48
CA GLY A 355 10.53 2.18 -2.87
C GLY A 355 9.94 0.79 -3.10
N VAL A 356 8.63 0.64 -2.93
CA VAL A 356 7.91 -0.61 -3.23
C VAL A 356 8.09 -0.99 -4.70
N GLY A 357 7.84 -0.07 -5.63
CA GLY A 357 8.04 -0.31 -7.06
C GLY A 357 9.46 -0.71 -7.42
N ALA A 358 10.45 0.02 -6.88
CA ALA A 358 11.87 -0.27 -7.09
C ALA A 358 12.27 -1.64 -6.51
N GLY A 359 11.78 -1.98 -5.33
CA GLY A 359 12.02 -3.26 -4.68
C GLY A 359 11.45 -4.42 -5.50
N THR A 360 10.22 -4.30 -5.98
CA THR A 360 9.59 -5.31 -6.84
C THR A 360 10.35 -5.49 -8.16
N LEU A 361 10.71 -4.37 -8.81
CA LEU A 361 11.46 -4.40 -10.07
C LEU A 361 12.83 -5.07 -9.90
N LEU A 362 13.63 -4.61 -8.96
CA LEU A 362 15.00 -5.11 -8.79
C LEU A 362 15.02 -6.56 -8.30
N ALA A 363 14.10 -6.94 -7.40
CA ALA A 363 13.93 -8.33 -7.01
C ALA A 363 13.57 -9.21 -8.23
N GLY A 364 12.65 -8.75 -9.07
CA GLY A 364 12.26 -9.44 -10.29
C GLY A 364 13.42 -9.62 -11.26
N VAL A 365 14.19 -8.56 -11.52
CA VAL A 365 15.36 -8.61 -12.41
C VAL A 365 16.43 -9.59 -11.87
N ILE A 366 16.74 -9.54 -10.57
CA ILE A 366 17.74 -10.43 -9.97
C ILE A 366 17.28 -11.89 -10.04
N VAL A 367 16.03 -12.18 -9.67
CA VAL A 367 15.51 -13.55 -9.72
C VAL A 367 15.32 -14.03 -11.15
N GLY A 368 14.94 -13.15 -12.08
CA GLY A 368 14.81 -13.46 -13.51
C GLY A 368 16.18 -13.83 -14.12
N ALA A 369 17.24 -13.10 -13.79
CA ALA A 369 18.56 -13.32 -14.35
C ALA A 369 19.32 -14.49 -13.68
N LEU A 370 19.19 -14.67 -12.36
CA LEU A 370 19.99 -15.61 -11.56
C LEU A 370 19.19 -16.81 -11.04
N GLY A 371 17.89 -16.86 -11.32
CA GLY A 371 16.99 -17.91 -10.84
C GLY A 371 16.63 -17.77 -9.35
N THR A 372 15.81 -18.69 -8.86
CA THR A 372 15.31 -18.68 -7.47
C THR A 372 16.38 -18.91 -6.42
N GLY A 373 17.55 -19.41 -6.78
CA GLY A 373 18.72 -19.50 -5.89
C GLY A 373 19.26 -18.16 -5.43
N SER A 374 18.90 -17.06 -6.11
CA SER A 374 19.29 -15.69 -5.74
C SER A 374 18.42 -15.05 -4.65
N LEU A 375 17.40 -15.71 -4.14
CA LEU A 375 16.52 -15.19 -3.09
C LEU A 375 17.27 -14.65 -1.86
N PRO A 376 18.31 -15.33 -1.33
CA PRO A 376 19.11 -14.76 -0.22
C PRO A 376 19.72 -13.41 -0.58
N LEU A 377 20.23 -13.25 -1.80
CA LEU A 377 20.83 -11.99 -2.27
C LEU A 377 19.78 -10.87 -2.32
N VAL A 378 18.57 -11.15 -2.82
CA VAL A 378 17.47 -10.18 -2.87
C VAL A 378 17.10 -9.72 -1.47
N VAL A 379 16.90 -10.66 -0.54
CA VAL A 379 16.46 -10.33 0.84
C VAL A 379 17.55 -9.54 1.58
N VAL A 380 18.80 -10.01 1.53
CA VAL A 380 19.93 -9.35 2.19
C VAL A 380 20.17 -7.97 1.58
N GLY A 381 20.13 -7.86 0.25
CA GLY A 381 20.28 -6.58 -0.46
C GLY A 381 19.18 -5.56 -0.10
N ALA A 382 17.92 -6.00 -0.05
CA ALA A 382 16.81 -5.16 0.36
C ALA A 382 16.96 -4.69 1.82
N SER A 383 17.30 -5.60 2.73
CA SER A 383 17.53 -5.30 4.13
C SER A 383 18.72 -4.34 4.32
N ALA A 384 19.82 -4.56 3.61
CA ALA A 384 21.00 -3.69 3.65
C ALA A 384 20.67 -2.27 3.16
N LEU A 385 19.90 -2.15 2.08
CA LEU A 385 19.46 -0.84 1.57
C LEU A 385 18.59 -0.12 2.60
N THR A 386 17.64 -0.80 3.22
CA THR A 386 16.80 -0.23 4.28
C THR A 386 17.64 0.28 5.45
N ALA A 387 18.55 -0.55 5.94
CA ALA A 387 19.46 -0.18 7.04
C ALA A 387 20.37 1.00 6.65
N ALA A 388 20.91 1.01 5.43
CA ALA A 388 21.72 2.11 4.91
C ALA A 388 20.91 3.41 4.82
N CYS A 389 19.69 3.38 4.27
CA CYS A 389 18.80 4.54 4.24
C CYS A 389 18.50 5.07 5.64
N ALA A 390 18.24 4.18 6.63
CA ALA A 390 18.04 4.55 8.01
C ALA A 390 19.29 5.23 8.62
N PHE A 391 20.45 4.67 8.39
CA PHE A 391 21.70 5.20 8.90
C PHE A 391 22.03 6.56 8.28
N PHE A 392 22.05 6.67 6.95
CA PHE A 392 22.44 7.90 6.26
C PHE A 392 21.44 9.05 6.45
N ALA A 393 20.14 8.75 6.59
CA ALA A 393 19.13 9.77 6.84
C ALA A 393 19.36 10.49 8.18
N PHE A 394 19.89 9.80 9.20
CA PHE A 394 19.89 10.30 10.56
C PHE A 394 21.27 10.36 11.25
N SER A 395 22.33 9.79 10.70
CA SER A 395 23.68 9.75 11.30
C SER A 395 24.44 11.09 11.29
N ARG A 396 24.09 12.02 10.39
CA ARG A 396 24.82 13.30 10.22
C ARG A 396 24.48 14.42 11.22
N ARG A 397 23.69 14.14 12.27
CA ARG A 397 23.18 15.19 13.16
C ARG A 397 24.05 15.58 14.34
N SER A 398 25.22 14.97 14.55
CA SER A 398 26.07 15.29 15.72
C SER A 398 27.07 16.44 15.49
N ARG A 399 27.10 17.11 14.32
CA ARG A 399 28.09 18.16 14.02
C ARG A 399 27.53 19.58 13.74
N ILE A 400 26.23 19.81 13.85
CA ILE A 400 25.63 21.14 13.54
C ILE A 400 24.85 21.73 14.73
N GLU A 401 24.67 21.00 15.81
CA GLU A 401 24.02 21.49 17.04
C GLU A 401 24.98 21.59 18.25
N SER A 402 26.31 21.67 18.01
CA SER A 402 27.31 22.03 19.03
C SER A 402 27.87 23.42 18.79
#